data_16d02d19c1ac4fb218ccb518f2f146b1
#
_entry.id   16d02d19c1ac4fb218ccb518f2f146b1
#
_cell.length_a   1.000
_cell.length_b   1.000
_cell.length_c   1.000
_cell.angle_alpha   90.00
_cell.angle_beta   90.00
_cell.angle_gamma   90.00
#
_symmetry.space_group_name_H-M   'P 1'
#
loop_
_entity.id
_entity.type
_entity.pdbx_description
1 polymer ?
#
loop_
_entity_poly.entity_id
_entity_poly.type
_entity_poly.pdbx_seq_one_letter_code
_entity_poly.pdbx_strand_id
1 'polypeptide(L)'
;MKDKKILIIGGSGFIGSAVSSILKKNNFITILDQKKPKIDNVKFIKGNFFNSTKIDRLIKKNQIIIVFAAISNINFANKNTVKTIEQNTLAITQILEKIRVCKEKKKIFFPSSIYLHGKNSDIYTISKLASELIIISLCKKYKINYTIARLPTIYGTFNRAEDVISIFVKKASKNKKIMIHGTGKQQRNFMHSEDVANAINHLLNKNYNNKVISLLSDQTLNILNLAKKIVKIIKSKSKIKKLNKAKRYDDFNFSSNRDIKEGSKLIWKSKNTIEKNIKLMTKS
;
A
#
# COMPACT_ATOMS: atom_id res chain seq x y z
N MET A 1 -15.78 -14.66 0.65
CA MET A 1 -15.87 -14.47 -0.81
C MET A 1 -15.18 -15.66 -1.46
N LYS A 2 -15.92 -16.39 -2.31
CA LYS A 2 -15.42 -17.55 -3.04
C LYS A 2 -15.78 -17.40 -4.52
N ASP A 3 -15.01 -18.03 -5.39
CA ASP A 3 -15.25 -18.16 -6.84
C ASP A 3 -15.43 -16.84 -7.59
N LYS A 4 -14.83 -15.73 -7.08
CA LYS A 4 -14.86 -14.45 -7.74
C LYS A 4 -13.70 -14.33 -8.74
N LYS A 5 -13.98 -13.74 -9.90
CA LYS A 5 -12.98 -13.34 -10.88
C LYS A 5 -12.44 -11.96 -10.48
N ILE A 6 -11.16 -11.89 -10.14
CA ILE A 6 -10.51 -10.67 -9.61
C ILE A 6 -9.36 -10.29 -10.52
N LEU A 7 -9.38 -9.06 -11.03
CA LEU A 7 -8.25 -8.44 -11.72
C LEU A 7 -7.41 -7.66 -10.71
N ILE A 8 -6.14 -7.99 -10.60
CA ILE A 8 -5.17 -7.27 -9.77
C ILE A 8 -4.16 -6.59 -10.69
N ILE A 9 -4.27 -5.27 -10.80
CA ILE A 9 -3.34 -4.43 -11.55
C ILE A 9 -2.19 -4.07 -10.62
N GLY A 10 -0.95 -4.43 -11.00
CA GLY A 10 0.20 -4.31 -10.11
C GLY A 10 0.31 -5.46 -9.11
N GLY A 11 -0.22 -6.64 -9.46
CA GLY A 11 -0.26 -7.83 -8.60
C GLY A 11 1.10 -8.49 -8.36
N SER A 12 2.14 -8.15 -9.13
CA SER A 12 3.53 -8.62 -8.94
C SER A 12 4.34 -7.71 -8.02
N GLY A 13 3.79 -6.56 -7.62
CA GLY A 13 4.42 -5.63 -6.67
C GLY A 13 4.40 -6.16 -5.23
N PHE A 14 5.02 -5.41 -4.31
CA PHE A 14 5.18 -5.80 -2.90
C PHE A 14 3.84 -6.15 -2.21
N ILE A 15 2.87 -5.23 -2.20
CA ILE A 15 1.56 -5.46 -1.60
C ILE A 15 0.71 -6.37 -2.49
N GLY A 16 0.77 -6.16 -3.81
CA GLY A 16 0.03 -6.93 -4.79
C GLY A 16 0.29 -8.42 -4.70
N SER A 17 1.56 -8.84 -4.53
CA SER A 17 1.94 -10.25 -4.36
C SER A 17 1.37 -10.85 -3.08
N ALA A 18 1.44 -10.14 -1.95
CA ALA A 18 0.87 -10.61 -0.69
C ALA A 18 -0.65 -10.80 -0.80
N VAL A 19 -1.36 -9.82 -1.37
CA VAL A 19 -2.81 -9.87 -1.56
C VAL A 19 -3.20 -10.97 -2.54
N SER A 20 -2.49 -11.10 -3.65
CA SER A 20 -2.73 -12.16 -4.64
C SER A 20 -2.57 -13.54 -4.03
N SER A 21 -1.55 -13.76 -3.18
CA SER A 21 -1.32 -15.04 -2.48
C SER A 21 -2.45 -15.42 -1.51
N ILE A 22 -3.08 -14.46 -0.87
CA ILE A 22 -4.22 -14.71 0.02
C ILE A 22 -5.50 -14.93 -0.79
N LEU A 23 -5.78 -14.06 -1.77
CA LEU A 23 -7.04 -14.11 -2.51
C LEU A 23 -7.17 -15.34 -3.43
N LYS A 24 -6.05 -15.83 -3.99
CA LYS A 24 -6.05 -17.01 -4.89
C LYS A 24 -6.54 -18.29 -4.23
N LYS A 25 -6.52 -18.38 -2.90
CA LYS A 25 -6.96 -19.58 -2.17
C LYS A 25 -8.43 -19.92 -2.43
N ASN A 26 -9.24 -18.90 -2.72
CA ASN A 26 -10.69 -19.07 -2.89
C ASN A 26 -11.26 -18.33 -4.11
N ASN A 27 -10.42 -17.78 -4.99
CA ASN A 27 -10.87 -16.95 -6.11
C ASN A 27 -9.97 -17.11 -7.33
N PHE A 28 -10.50 -16.78 -8.50
CA PHE A 28 -9.76 -16.77 -9.78
C PHE A 28 -9.06 -15.42 -9.97
N ILE A 29 -7.72 -15.44 -9.88
CA ILE A 29 -6.92 -14.23 -9.94
C ILE A 29 -6.32 -14.04 -11.33
N THR A 30 -6.52 -12.86 -11.90
CA THR A 30 -5.80 -12.38 -13.08
C THR A 30 -4.91 -11.22 -12.67
N ILE A 31 -3.61 -11.32 -12.91
CA ILE A 31 -2.63 -10.27 -12.64
C ILE A 31 -2.26 -9.59 -13.95
N LEU A 32 -2.42 -8.25 -14.01
CA LEU A 32 -1.85 -7.41 -15.04
C LEU A 32 -0.66 -6.65 -14.46
N ASP A 33 0.55 -6.94 -14.95
CA ASP A 33 1.78 -6.32 -14.47
C ASP A 33 2.86 -6.35 -15.57
N GLN A 34 3.89 -5.52 -15.44
CA GLN A 34 5.07 -5.53 -16.32
C GLN A 34 6.02 -6.69 -15.99
N LYS A 35 6.02 -7.14 -14.72
CA LYS A 35 6.86 -8.22 -14.22
C LYS A 35 6.03 -9.47 -13.91
N LYS A 36 6.55 -10.66 -14.23
CA LYS A 36 5.92 -11.92 -13.87
C LYS A 36 5.85 -12.06 -12.34
N PRO A 37 4.70 -12.46 -11.77
CA PRO A 37 4.59 -12.70 -10.33
C PRO A 37 5.41 -13.95 -9.93
N LYS A 38 5.89 -13.95 -8.68
CA LYS A 38 6.57 -15.12 -8.08
C LYS A 38 5.59 -16.05 -7.36
N ILE A 39 4.33 -16.05 -7.77
CA ILE A 39 3.26 -16.87 -7.19
C ILE A 39 2.60 -17.69 -8.28
N ASP A 40 2.30 -18.95 -7.96
CA ASP A 40 1.67 -19.89 -8.88
C ASP A 40 0.13 -19.81 -8.80
N ASN A 41 -0.54 -20.55 -9.70
CA ASN A 41 -2.00 -20.64 -9.78
C ASN A 41 -2.70 -19.28 -9.90
N VAL A 42 -2.14 -18.40 -10.74
CA VAL A 42 -2.74 -17.13 -11.14
C VAL A 42 -2.58 -16.93 -12.65
N LYS A 43 -3.55 -16.30 -13.27
CA LYS A 43 -3.42 -15.92 -14.69
C LYS A 43 -2.58 -14.64 -14.77
N PHE A 44 -1.45 -14.71 -15.47
CA PHE A 44 -0.59 -13.55 -15.69
C PHE A 44 -0.76 -12.98 -17.08
N ILE A 45 -0.92 -11.66 -17.16
CA ILE A 45 -0.93 -10.89 -18.41
C ILE A 45 0.17 -9.84 -18.29
N LYS A 46 1.18 -9.93 -19.15
CA LYS A 46 2.23 -8.91 -19.23
C LYS A 46 1.68 -7.67 -19.93
N GLY A 47 1.84 -6.50 -19.30
CA GLY A 47 1.44 -5.24 -19.88
C GLY A 47 1.50 -4.07 -18.91
N ASN A 48 1.43 -2.86 -19.49
CA ASN A 48 1.22 -1.63 -18.75
C ASN A 48 -0.28 -1.30 -18.82
N PHE A 49 -0.92 -1.09 -17.68
CA PHE A 49 -2.37 -0.87 -17.63
C PHE A 49 -2.78 0.49 -18.24
N PHE A 50 -1.89 1.47 -18.25
CA PHE A 50 -2.19 2.80 -18.81
C PHE A 50 -2.40 2.78 -20.33
N ASN A 51 -1.62 1.97 -21.06
CA ASN A 51 -1.64 1.91 -22.53
C ASN A 51 -1.97 0.52 -23.08
N SER A 52 -2.68 -0.31 -22.30
CA SER A 52 -2.97 -1.67 -22.72
C SER A 52 -4.32 -1.78 -23.44
N THR A 53 -4.31 -2.18 -24.69
CA THR A 53 -5.53 -2.56 -25.44
C THR A 53 -6.27 -3.74 -24.82
N LYS A 54 -5.57 -4.51 -23.96
CA LYS A 54 -6.11 -5.69 -23.25
C LYS A 54 -6.97 -5.32 -22.05
N ILE A 55 -6.86 -4.08 -21.53
CA ILE A 55 -7.48 -3.68 -20.25
C ILE A 55 -9.01 -3.77 -20.31
N ASP A 56 -9.63 -3.43 -21.43
CA ASP A 56 -11.08 -3.49 -21.59
C ASP A 56 -11.62 -4.91 -21.46
N ARG A 57 -10.96 -5.87 -22.14
CA ARG A 57 -11.32 -7.28 -22.04
C ARG A 57 -11.10 -7.82 -20.61
N LEU A 58 -10.04 -7.38 -19.92
CA LEU A 58 -9.75 -7.78 -18.55
C LEU A 58 -10.80 -7.24 -17.58
N ILE A 59 -11.18 -5.97 -17.68
CA ILE A 59 -12.21 -5.37 -16.85
C ILE A 59 -13.55 -6.07 -17.07
N LYS A 60 -13.96 -6.30 -18.33
CA LYS A 60 -15.21 -7.01 -18.65
C LYS A 60 -15.27 -8.39 -18.01
N LYS A 61 -14.18 -9.16 -18.03
CA LYS A 61 -14.12 -10.56 -17.53
C LYS A 61 -14.05 -10.69 -16.01
N ASN A 62 -13.77 -9.61 -15.29
CA ASN A 62 -13.56 -9.66 -13.83
C ASN A 62 -14.63 -8.87 -13.08
N GLN A 63 -15.04 -9.37 -11.92
CA GLN A 63 -16.08 -8.77 -11.06
C GLN A 63 -15.48 -7.71 -10.13
N ILE A 64 -14.24 -7.93 -9.69
CA ILE A 64 -13.53 -7.03 -8.78
C ILE A 64 -12.22 -6.59 -9.44
N ILE A 65 -11.97 -5.30 -9.40
CA ILE A 65 -10.75 -4.69 -9.91
C ILE A 65 -9.98 -4.08 -8.73
N ILE A 66 -8.75 -4.54 -8.50
CA ILE A 66 -7.85 -4.03 -7.45
C ILE A 66 -6.66 -3.35 -8.13
N VAL A 67 -6.38 -2.09 -7.75
CA VAL A 67 -5.35 -1.30 -8.44
C VAL A 67 -4.20 -0.97 -7.50
N PHE A 68 -3.17 -1.85 -7.45
CA PHE A 68 -1.93 -1.61 -6.71
C PHE A 68 -0.86 -0.88 -7.53
N ALA A 69 -0.97 -0.93 -8.87
CA ALA A 69 0.00 -0.26 -9.74
C ALA A 69 -0.01 1.25 -9.48
N ALA A 70 1.14 1.77 -9.08
CA ALA A 70 1.33 3.20 -8.83
C ALA A 70 2.84 3.52 -8.73
N ILE A 71 3.22 4.74 -9.08
CA ILE A 71 4.51 5.31 -8.72
C ILE A 71 4.43 5.65 -7.23
N SER A 72 5.11 4.87 -6.37
CA SER A 72 5.07 5.01 -4.90
C SER A 72 6.39 5.49 -4.30
N ASN A 73 7.48 5.52 -5.07
CA ASN A 73 8.74 6.12 -4.65
C ASN A 73 8.63 7.64 -4.75
N ILE A 74 8.71 8.29 -3.60
CA ILE A 74 8.44 9.71 -3.44
C ILE A 74 9.47 10.59 -4.15
N ASN A 75 10.76 10.21 -4.06
CA ASN A 75 11.82 10.96 -4.74
C ASN A 75 11.65 10.87 -6.25
N PHE A 76 11.28 9.70 -6.75
CA PHE A 76 10.96 9.52 -8.17
C PHE A 76 9.71 10.33 -8.56
N ALA A 77 8.65 10.27 -7.75
CA ALA A 77 7.40 10.98 -8.00
C ALA A 77 7.62 12.50 -8.12
N ASN A 78 8.38 13.09 -7.19
CA ASN A 78 8.67 14.52 -7.20
C ASN A 78 9.55 14.95 -8.40
N LYS A 79 10.42 14.07 -8.88
CA LYS A 79 11.24 14.33 -10.08
C LYS A 79 10.48 14.09 -11.39
N ASN A 80 9.39 13.34 -11.37
CA ASN A 80 8.63 12.93 -12.55
C ASN A 80 7.14 13.20 -12.33
N THR A 81 6.81 14.47 -12.10
CA THR A 81 5.46 14.92 -11.71
C THR A 81 4.38 14.49 -12.70
N VAL A 82 4.54 14.84 -13.98
CA VAL A 82 3.56 14.52 -15.03
C VAL A 82 3.30 13.01 -15.08
N LYS A 83 4.36 12.22 -15.21
CA LYS A 83 4.28 10.76 -15.25
C LYS A 83 3.61 10.17 -14.01
N THR A 84 3.80 10.80 -12.85
CA THR A 84 3.16 10.36 -11.61
C THR A 84 1.67 10.62 -11.63
N ILE A 85 1.23 11.78 -12.08
CA ILE A 85 -0.19 12.11 -12.24
C ILE A 85 -0.84 11.22 -13.30
N GLU A 86 -0.18 11.00 -14.44
CA GLU A 86 -0.68 10.07 -15.47
C GLU A 86 -0.89 8.67 -14.92
N GLN A 87 0.11 8.09 -14.26
CA GLN A 87 0.03 6.69 -13.81
C GLN A 87 -0.81 6.51 -12.53
N ASN A 88 -0.82 7.46 -11.63
CA ASN A 88 -1.54 7.31 -10.37
C ASN A 88 -2.98 7.82 -10.45
N THR A 89 -3.24 8.89 -11.22
CA THR A 89 -4.54 9.60 -11.22
C THR A 89 -5.29 9.39 -12.53
N LEU A 90 -4.70 9.76 -13.68
CA LEU A 90 -5.37 9.64 -14.97
C LEU A 90 -5.70 8.18 -15.31
N ALA A 91 -4.80 7.26 -15.02
CA ALA A 91 -5.05 5.83 -15.24
C ALA A 91 -6.23 5.28 -14.41
N ILE A 92 -6.44 5.77 -13.19
CA ILE A 92 -7.62 5.41 -12.39
C ILE A 92 -8.89 5.94 -13.04
N THR A 93 -8.88 7.17 -13.53
CA THR A 93 -10.00 7.76 -14.26
C THR A 93 -10.36 6.92 -15.49
N GLN A 94 -9.38 6.51 -16.28
CA GLN A 94 -9.59 5.63 -17.44
C GLN A 94 -10.17 4.26 -17.06
N ILE A 95 -9.70 3.65 -15.97
CA ILE A 95 -10.26 2.38 -15.47
C ILE A 95 -11.74 2.56 -15.11
N LEU A 96 -12.10 3.64 -14.42
CA LEU A 96 -13.48 3.92 -14.03
C LEU A 96 -14.39 4.15 -15.25
N GLU A 97 -13.93 4.87 -16.28
CA GLU A 97 -14.67 5.04 -17.52
C GLU A 97 -14.92 3.69 -18.23
N LYS A 98 -13.93 2.79 -18.21
CA LYS A 98 -14.09 1.43 -18.76
C LYS A 98 -15.04 0.56 -17.92
N ILE A 99 -15.06 0.74 -16.61
CA ILE A 99 -16.02 0.07 -15.72
C ILE A 99 -17.44 0.60 -15.98
N ARG A 100 -17.60 1.90 -16.18
CA ARG A 100 -18.89 2.56 -16.43
C ARG A 100 -19.66 1.95 -17.60
N VAL A 101 -18.97 1.60 -18.68
CA VAL A 101 -19.60 1.01 -19.87
C VAL A 101 -19.84 -0.50 -19.77
N CYS A 102 -19.48 -1.14 -18.66
CA CYS A 102 -19.78 -2.55 -18.44
C CYS A 102 -21.23 -2.74 -18.03
N LYS A 103 -21.92 -3.72 -18.67
CA LYS A 103 -23.30 -4.08 -18.30
C LYS A 103 -23.41 -4.71 -16.91
N GLU A 104 -22.39 -5.45 -16.49
CA GLU A 104 -22.35 -6.14 -15.20
C GLU A 104 -21.86 -5.23 -14.09
N LYS A 105 -22.42 -5.39 -12.88
CA LYS A 105 -21.97 -4.68 -11.69
C LYS A 105 -20.53 -5.06 -11.35
N LYS A 106 -19.65 -4.07 -11.32
CA LYS A 106 -18.23 -4.22 -10.93
C LYS A 106 -17.98 -3.54 -9.58
N LYS A 107 -16.91 -3.98 -8.91
CA LYS A 107 -16.39 -3.33 -7.71
C LYS A 107 -14.93 -2.93 -7.93
N ILE A 108 -14.58 -1.69 -7.59
CA ILE A 108 -13.19 -1.25 -7.53
C ILE A 108 -12.69 -1.23 -6.09
N PHE A 109 -11.50 -1.76 -5.85
CA PHE A 109 -10.76 -1.63 -4.60
C PHE A 109 -9.50 -0.82 -4.84
N PHE A 110 -9.33 0.26 -4.10
CA PHE A 110 -8.22 1.18 -4.26
C PHE A 110 -7.41 1.31 -2.96
N PRO A 111 -6.14 0.87 -2.95
CA PRO A 111 -5.23 1.11 -1.84
C PRO A 111 -4.71 2.54 -1.89
N SER A 112 -5.01 3.29 -0.84
CA SER A 112 -4.53 4.65 -0.60
C SER A 112 -3.56 4.67 0.59
N SER A 113 -3.37 5.80 1.25
CA SER A 113 -2.43 5.98 2.34
C SER A 113 -3.05 6.73 3.51
N ILE A 114 -2.73 6.36 4.75
CA ILE A 114 -3.12 7.14 5.95
C ILE A 114 -2.33 8.46 6.07
N TYR A 115 -1.33 8.70 5.21
CA TYR A 115 -0.44 9.87 5.27
C TYR A 115 -0.80 10.95 4.25
N LEU A 116 -2.07 11.02 3.78
CA LEU A 116 -2.50 11.93 2.72
C LEU A 116 -2.54 13.41 3.16
N HIS A 117 -2.86 13.68 4.43
CA HIS A 117 -3.13 15.03 4.92
C HIS A 117 -1.98 15.56 5.79
N GLY A 118 -0.73 15.42 5.32
CA GLY A 118 0.43 16.06 5.94
C GLY A 118 0.60 17.51 5.48
N LYS A 119 1.19 18.37 6.33
CA LYS A 119 1.45 19.79 6.03
C LYS A 119 2.29 19.99 4.74
N ASN A 120 3.16 19.05 4.42
CA ASN A 120 4.02 19.07 3.23
C ASN A 120 3.62 17.96 2.27
N SER A 121 2.55 18.17 1.50
CA SER A 121 2.08 17.23 0.48
C SER A 121 3.05 17.17 -0.69
N ASP A 122 3.46 15.98 -1.06
CA ASP A 122 4.25 15.70 -2.27
C ASP A 122 3.38 15.12 -3.37
N ILE A 123 3.93 15.05 -4.57
CA ILE A 123 3.20 14.62 -5.77
C ILE A 123 2.59 13.21 -5.61
N TYR A 124 3.27 12.28 -4.93
CA TYR A 124 2.67 10.97 -4.63
C TYR A 124 1.41 11.11 -3.77
N THR A 125 1.50 11.87 -2.69
CA THR A 125 0.39 12.10 -1.75
C THR A 125 -0.78 12.79 -2.45
N ILE A 126 -0.48 13.86 -3.22
CA ILE A 126 -1.48 14.59 -4.02
C ILE A 126 -2.16 13.66 -5.03
N SER A 127 -1.39 12.84 -5.75
CA SER A 127 -1.95 11.92 -6.75
C SER A 127 -2.86 10.86 -6.13
N LYS A 128 -2.55 10.37 -4.92
CA LYS A 128 -3.42 9.42 -4.20
C LYS A 128 -4.71 10.08 -3.72
N LEU A 129 -4.62 11.29 -3.18
CA LEU A 129 -5.81 12.05 -2.74
C LEU A 129 -6.71 12.41 -3.91
N ALA A 130 -6.15 12.89 -5.01
CA ALA A 130 -6.89 13.16 -6.23
C ALA A 130 -7.61 11.91 -6.76
N SER A 131 -6.94 10.75 -6.71
CA SER A 131 -7.54 9.47 -7.09
C SER A 131 -8.69 9.07 -6.19
N GLU A 132 -8.60 9.28 -4.86
CA GLU A 132 -9.71 9.03 -3.93
C GLU A 132 -10.94 9.87 -4.31
N LEU A 133 -10.76 11.18 -4.52
CA LEU A 133 -11.84 12.11 -4.85
C LEU A 133 -12.51 11.75 -6.18
N ILE A 134 -11.72 11.39 -7.20
CA ILE A 134 -12.22 10.93 -8.49
C ILE A 134 -13.03 9.64 -8.34
N ILE A 135 -12.52 8.65 -7.60
CA ILE A 135 -13.22 7.38 -7.35
C ILE A 135 -14.56 7.66 -6.67
N ILE A 136 -14.58 8.46 -5.60
CA ILE A 136 -15.80 8.78 -4.86
C ILE A 136 -16.82 9.45 -5.78
N SER A 137 -16.40 10.48 -6.53
CA SER A 137 -17.26 11.24 -7.41
C SER A 137 -17.85 10.37 -8.54
N LEU A 138 -16.99 9.71 -9.33
CA LEU A 138 -17.44 8.92 -10.48
C LEU A 138 -18.21 7.66 -10.05
N CYS A 139 -17.79 7.00 -8.98
CA CYS A 139 -18.52 5.82 -8.50
C CYS A 139 -19.91 6.17 -7.97
N LYS A 140 -20.06 7.31 -7.30
CA LYS A 140 -21.37 7.83 -6.89
C LYS A 140 -22.24 8.13 -8.11
N LYS A 141 -21.71 8.86 -9.10
CA LYS A 141 -22.41 9.21 -10.33
C LYS A 141 -22.87 8.01 -11.14
N TYR A 142 -22.00 7.00 -11.26
CA TYR A 142 -22.24 5.83 -12.13
C TYR A 142 -22.71 4.59 -11.37
N LYS A 143 -23.01 4.70 -10.09
CA LYS A 143 -23.48 3.59 -9.21
C LYS A 143 -22.51 2.39 -9.21
N ILE A 144 -21.21 2.66 -9.26
CA ILE A 144 -20.14 1.67 -9.18
C ILE A 144 -19.79 1.46 -7.70
N ASN A 145 -19.72 0.21 -7.25
CA ASN A 145 -19.28 -0.09 -5.89
C ASN A 145 -17.76 0.13 -5.77
N TYR A 146 -17.34 0.83 -4.70
CA TYR A 146 -15.93 1.00 -4.40
C TYR A 146 -15.61 0.69 -2.94
N THR A 147 -14.36 0.40 -2.65
CA THR A 147 -13.77 0.42 -1.31
C THR A 147 -12.40 1.06 -1.43
N ILE A 148 -12.16 2.12 -0.69
CA ILE A 148 -10.85 2.76 -0.58
C ILE A 148 -10.27 2.37 0.78
N ALA A 149 -9.08 1.77 0.80
CA ALA A 149 -8.37 1.44 2.02
C ALA A 149 -7.12 2.32 2.14
N ARG A 150 -7.08 3.23 3.11
CA ARG A 150 -5.90 4.01 3.46
C ARG A 150 -4.97 3.14 4.29
N LEU A 151 -3.86 2.74 3.68
CA LEU A 151 -2.90 1.79 4.24
C LEU A 151 -1.83 2.49 5.08
N PRO A 152 -1.32 1.85 6.16
CA PRO A 152 -0.24 2.35 6.98
C PRO A 152 1.14 2.13 6.33
N THR A 153 2.23 2.29 7.10
CA THR A 153 3.57 1.90 6.67
C THR A 153 3.67 0.38 6.64
N ILE A 154 3.87 -0.18 5.43
CA ILE A 154 3.89 -1.63 5.23
C ILE A 154 5.33 -2.13 5.19
N TYR A 155 5.58 -3.24 5.87
CA TYR A 155 6.86 -3.96 5.90
C TYR A 155 6.63 -5.45 5.66
N GLY A 156 7.72 -6.23 5.41
CA GLY A 156 7.62 -7.69 5.30
C GLY A 156 8.43 -8.30 4.15
N THR A 157 8.17 -9.58 3.87
CA THR A 157 9.05 -10.50 3.17
C THR A 157 9.12 -10.37 1.63
N PHE A 158 8.21 -9.70 0.96
CA PHE A 158 8.23 -9.57 -0.50
C PHE A 158 9.15 -8.46 -1.01
N ASN A 159 10.41 -8.46 -0.55
CA ASN A 159 11.52 -7.63 -1.04
C ASN A 159 11.17 -6.15 -1.36
N ARG A 160 10.81 -5.40 -0.32
CA ARG A 160 10.95 -3.95 -0.40
C ARG A 160 12.25 -3.53 0.28
N ALA A 161 13.36 -3.62 -0.44
CA ALA A 161 14.69 -3.24 0.04
C ALA A 161 14.80 -1.79 0.57
N GLU A 162 13.74 -1.00 0.39
CA GLU A 162 13.71 0.44 0.68
C GLU A 162 12.77 0.83 1.84
N ASP A 163 12.12 -0.11 2.54
CA ASP A 163 11.35 0.23 3.74
C ASP A 163 12.28 0.49 4.93
N VAL A 164 11.84 1.34 5.87
CA VAL A 164 12.66 1.79 6.99
C VAL A 164 13.12 0.65 7.90
N ILE A 165 12.31 -0.40 8.07
CA ILE A 165 12.66 -1.57 8.89
C ILE A 165 13.79 -2.34 8.21
N SER A 166 13.62 -2.66 6.92
CA SER A 166 14.64 -3.38 6.12
C SER A 166 15.97 -2.62 6.07
N ILE A 167 15.93 -1.29 5.89
CA ILE A 167 17.12 -0.45 5.90
C ILE A 167 17.83 -0.49 7.26
N PHE A 168 17.08 -0.37 8.35
CA PHE A 168 17.66 -0.36 9.69
C PHE A 168 18.19 -1.75 10.10
N VAL A 169 17.48 -2.82 9.78
CA VAL A 169 17.93 -4.20 10.01
C VAL A 169 19.23 -4.44 9.24
N LYS A 170 19.29 -4.13 7.93
CA LYS A 170 20.51 -4.30 7.12
C LYS A 170 21.72 -3.52 7.68
N LYS A 171 21.49 -2.32 8.22
CA LYS A 171 22.56 -1.53 8.84
C LYS A 171 22.98 -2.10 10.18
N ALA A 172 22.01 -2.49 11.01
CA ALA A 172 22.26 -3.07 12.31
C ALA A 172 23.01 -4.41 12.22
N SER A 173 22.61 -5.30 11.30
CA SER A 173 23.29 -6.59 11.08
C SER A 173 24.77 -6.46 10.67
N LYS A 174 25.12 -5.30 10.09
CA LYS A 174 26.51 -4.98 9.70
C LYS A 174 27.21 -4.04 10.68
N ASN A 175 26.65 -3.79 11.87
CA ASN A 175 27.14 -2.81 12.85
C ASN A 175 27.39 -1.41 12.26
N LYS A 176 26.70 -1.04 11.15
CA LYS A 176 26.84 0.26 10.50
C LYS A 176 25.96 1.31 11.19
N LYS A 177 26.38 2.59 11.13
CA LYS A 177 25.60 3.72 11.69
C LYS A 177 24.19 3.78 11.09
N ILE A 178 23.17 3.88 11.95
CA ILE A 178 21.78 4.12 11.55
C ILE A 178 21.53 5.61 11.57
N MET A 179 21.24 6.17 10.39
CA MET A 179 20.99 7.61 10.23
C MET A 179 19.48 7.85 10.24
N ILE A 180 19.01 8.72 11.15
CA ILE A 180 17.62 9.14 11.25
C ILE A 180 17.53 10.57 10.75
N HIS A 181 16.67 10.83 9.75
CA HIS A 181 16.40 12.17 9.25
C HIS A 181 15.42 12.88 10.21
N GLY A 182 15.77 14.10 10.62
CA GLY A 182 15.00 14.90 11.55
C GLY A 182 15.12 14.40 13.00
N THR A 183 14.12 14.70 13.82
CA THR A 183 14.12 14.42 15.26
C THR A 183 13.97 12.94 15.61
N GLY A 184 13.42 12.13 14.70
CA GLY A 184 13.06 10.74 14.94
C GLY A 184 11.79 10.57 15.80
N LYS A 185 11.11 11.67 16.17
CA LYS A 185 9.85 11.65 16.95
C LYS A 185 8.62 11.34 16.09
N GLN A 186 8.72 11.43 14.76
CA GLN A 186 7.63 11.15 13.85
C GLN A 186 7.09 9.73 14.05
N GLN A 187 5.81 9.65 14.36
CA GLN A 187 5.12 8.39 14.57
C GLN A 187 4.72 7.73 13.26
N ARG A 188 4.79 6.41 13.23
CA ARG A 188 4.30 5.58 12.12
C ARG A 188 3.52 4.40 12.67
N ASN A 189 2.41 4.11 12.02
CA ASN A 189 1.72 2.86 12.19
C ASN A 189 2.32 1.84 11.22
N PHE A 190 2.71 0.66 11.72
CA PHE A 190 3.40 -0.37 10.94
C PHE A 190 2.53 -1.61 10.82
N MET A 191 2.42 -2.16 9.62
CA MET A 191 1.65 -3.38 9.37
C MET A 191 2.41 -4.32 8.43
N HIS A 192 2.47 -5.61 8.77
CA HIS A 192 3.10 -6.59 7.91
C HIS A 192 2.29 -6.84 6.64
N SER A 193 2.95 -7.10 5.51
CA SER A 193 2.31 -7.30 4.21
C SER A 193 1.26 -8.40 4.19
N GLU A 194 1.47 -9.51 4.94
CA GLU A 194 0.47 -10.56 5.09
C GLU A 194 -0.74 -10.11 5.90
N ASP A 195 -0.53 -9.32 6.96
CA ASP A 195 -1.63 -8.77 7.76
C ASP A 195 -2.45 -7.78 6.93
N VAL A 196 -1.79 -6.96 6.10
CA VAL A 196 -2.47 -6.10 5.10
C VAL A 196 -3.30 -6.94 4.13
N ALA A 197 -2.74 -8.04 3.61
CA ALA A 197 -3.44 -8.90 2.66
C ALA A 197 -4.68 -9.57 3.30
N ASN A 198 -4.56 -10.02 4.54
CA ASN A 198 -5.70 -10.58 5.30
C ASN A 198 -6.75 -9.51 5.60
N ALA A 199 -6.35 -8.30 5.97
CA ALA A 199 -7.27 -7.19 6.19
C ALA A 199 -7.99 -6.77 4.90
N ILE A 200 -7.29 -6.71 3.76
CA ILE A 200 -7.92 -6.46 2.46
C ILE A 200 -8.91 -7.56 2.10
N ASN A 201 -8.56 -8.83 2.31
CA ASN A 201 -9.50 -9.94 2.13
C ASN A 201 -10.74 -9.79 3.02
N HIS A 202 -10.58 -9.36 4.27
CA HIS A 202 -11.70 -9.05 5.16
C HIS A 202 -12.57 -7.92 4.61
N LEU A 203 -11.99 -6.81 4.16
CA LEU A 203 -12.71 -5.67 3.59
C LEU A 203 -13.48 -6.04 2.31
N LEU A 204 -12.95 -6.98 1.52
CA LEU A 204 -13.62 -7.48 0.32
C LEU A 204 -14.78 -8.43 0.64
N ASN A 205 -14.68 -9.19 1.74
CA ASN A 205 -15.69 -10.17 2.17
C ASN A 205 -16.87 -9.56 2.95
N LYS A 206 -16.60 -8.51 3.72
CA LYS A 206 -17.62 -7.77 4.47
C LYS A 206 -18.18 -6.63 3.62
N ASN A 207 -19.33 -6.11 4.00
CA ASN A 207 -19.97 -5.04 3.23
C ASN A 207 -19.36 -3.66 3.55
N TYR A 208 -18.16 -3.42 3.01
CA TYR A 208 -17.50 -2.11 3.04
C TYR A 208 -17.64 -1.37 1.71
N ASN A 209 -18.73 -1.57 0.99
CA ASN A 209 -19.00 -0.85 -0.25
C ASN A 209 -19.23 0.63 0.02
N ASN A 210 -18.71 1.45 -0.90
CA ASN A 210 -18.83 2.91 -0.89
C ASN A 210 -18.26 3.56 0.38
N LYS A 211 -17.15 2.99 0.88
CA LYS A 211 -16.49 3.48 2.09
C LYS A 211 -15.01 3.74 1.87
N VAL A 212 -14.51 4.77 2.58
CA VAL A 212 -13.10 5.05 2.78
C VAL A 212 -12.73 4.56 4.19
N ILE A 213 -11.79 3.62 4.29
CA ILE A 213 -11.41 2.98 5.55
C ILE A 213 -9.94 3.22 5.84
N SER A 214 -9.62 3.85 6.98
CA SER A 214 -8.26 3.91 7.50
C SER A 214 -7.91 2.55 8.13
N LEU A 215 -7.06 1.78 7.45
CA LEU A 215 -6.58 0.51 7.96
C LEU A 215 -5.36 0.75 8.85
N LEU A 216 -5.47 0.36 10.10
CA LEU A 216 -4.44 0.54 11.12
C LEU A 216 -4.09 -0.80 11.74
N SER A 217 -2.88 -0.91 12.24
CA SER A 217 -2.48 -2.00 13.13
C SER A 217 -2.39 -1.53 14.58
N ASP A 218 -2.21 -2.46 15.49
CA ASP A 218 -1.88 -2.21 16.91
C ASP A 218 -0.41 -1.82 17.13
N GLN A 219 0.39 -1.68 16.05
CA GLN A 219 1.82 -1.39 16.12
C GLN A 219 2.13 0.05 15.67
N THR A 220 2.19 0.97 16.62
CA THR A 220 2.60 2.36 16.36
C THR A 220 3.90 2.67 17.11
N LEU A 221 4.91 3.14 16.40
CA LEU A 221 6.22 3.49 16.94
C LEU A 221 6.73 4.79 16.29
N ASN A 222 7.52 5.56 17.03
CA ASN A 222 8.33 6.59 16.41
C ASN A 222 9.63 5.98 15.83
N ILE A 223 10.23 6.68 14.86
CA ILE A 223 11.38 6.16 14.10
C ILE A 223 12.61 5.93 15.02
N LEU A 224 12.80 6.77 16.04
CA LEU A 224 13.90 6.59 16.99
C LEU A 224 13.72 5.33 17.83
N ASN A 225 12.51 5.09 18.33
CA ASN A 225 12.20 3.88 19.12
C ASN A 225 12.28 2.62 18.24
N LEU A 226 11.87 2.69 16.98
CA LEU A 226 12.06 1.61 16.01
C LEU A 226 13.56 1.27 15.85
N ALA A 227 14.41 2.28 15.65
CA ALA A 227 15.84 2.08 15.50
C ALA A 227 16.47 1.45 16.77
N LYS A 228 16.13 1.97 17.97
CA LYS A 228 16.58 1.41 19.26
C LYS A 228 16.15 -0.04 19.44
N LYS A 229 14.88 -0.35 19.10
CA LYS A 229 14.30 -1.70 19.17
C LYS A 229 15.06 -2.67 18.26
N ILE A 230 15.35 -2.28 17.01
CA ILE A 230 16.11 -3.10 16.05
C ILE A 230 17.52 -3.37 16.56
N VAL A 231 18.24 -2.34 17.01
CA VAL A 231 19.60 -2.48 17.58
C VAL A 231 19.60 -3.45 18.76
N LYS A 232 18.62 -3.35 19.66
CA LYS A 232 18.47 -4.26 20.81
C LYS A 232 18.21 -5.70 20.40
N ILE A 233 17.26 -5.94 19.47
CA ILE A 233 16.88 -7.30 19.02
C ILE A 233 18.05 -8.00 18.33
N ILE A 234 18.79 -7.26 17.48
CA ILE A 234 19.94 -7.78 16.72
C ILE A 234 21.20 -7.88 17.60
N LYS A 235 21.18 -7.30 18.81
CA LYS A 235 22.38 -7.13 19.67
C LYS A 235 23.52 -6.40 18.94
N SER A 236 23.17 -5.41 18.12
CA SER A 236 24.11 -4.68 17.26
C SER A 236 24.88 -3.59 18.01
N LYS A 237 26.16 -3.37 17.63
CA LYS A 237 26.98 -2.24 18.09
C LYS A 237 26.71 -0.95 17.29
N SER A 238 25.67 -0.89 16.45
CA SER A 238 25.32 0.25 15.63
C SER A 238 25.00 1.50 16.43
N LYS A 239 25.68 2.61 16.13
CA LYS A 239 25.36 3.93 16.69
C LYS A 239 24.22 4.56 15.92
N ILE A 240 23.23 5.13 16.63
CA ILE A 240 22.11 5.86 16.04
C ILE A 240 22.49 7.35 15.99
N LYS A 241 22.49 7.96 14.81
CA LYS A 241 22.75 9.38 14.60
C LYS A 241 21.53 10.09 14.00
N LYS A 242 21.17 11.26 14.53
CA LYS A 242 20.17 12.15 13.95
C LYS A 242 20.84 13.09 12.95
N LEU A 243 20.19 13.34 11.81
CA LEU A 243 20.57 14.33 10.83
C LEU A 243 19.66 15.54 10.99
N ASN A 244 20.24 16.74 11.16
CA ASN A 244 19.48 17.99 11.38
C ASN A 244 18.66 18.45 10.17
N LYS A 245 18.73 17.75 9.02
CA LYS A 245 17.85 18.06 7.90
C LYS A 245 16.45 17.53 8.18
N ALA A 246 15.54 18.44 8.53
CA ALA A 246 14.11 18.17 8.57
C ALA A 246 13.66 17.54 7.25
N LYS A 247 12.98 16.43 7.31
CA LYS A 247 12.34 15.84 6.14
C LYS A 247 10.86 15.71 6.39
N ARG A 248 10.14 16.01 5.38
CA ARG A 248 8.79 15.79 4.90
C ARG A 248 7.72 15.24 5.86
N TYR A 249 8.07 14.47 6.88
CA TYR A 249 7.11 13.83 7.81
C TYR A 249 7.42 14.11 9.27
N ASP A 250 8.31 15.05 9.56
CA ASP A 250 8.65 15.37 10.96
C ASP A 250 7.44 15.95 11.71
N ASP A 251 6.53 16.62 10.98
CA ASP A 251 5.31 17.21 11.52
C ASP A 251 4.10 16.28 11.51
N PHE A 252 4.23 15.06 10.95
CA PHE A 252 3.11 14.13 10.91
C PHE A 252 2.90 13.51 12.28
N ASN A 253 1.91 13.99 12.99
CA ASN A 253 1.43 13.36 14.22
C ASN A 253 0.25 12.45 13.90
N PHE A 254 0.49 11.15 13.92
CA PHE A 254 -0.50 10.12 13.67
C PHE A 254 -1.72 10.24 14.59
N SER A 255 -1.49 10.55 15.89
CA SER A 255 -2.57 10.65 16.88
C SER A 255 -3.45 11.89 16.72
N SER A 256 -2.98 12.93 16.03
CA SER A 256 -3.72 14.17 15.77
C SER A 256 -4.35 14.24 14.38
N ASN A 257 -4.16 13.23 13.53
CA ASN A 257 -4.73 13.22 12.18
C ASN A 257 -6.26 13.10 12.26
N ARG A 258 -6.95 14.14 11.79
CA ARG A 258 -8.41 14.27 11.81
C ARG A 258 -9.11 13.12 11.08
N ASP A 259 -8.63 12.74 9.93
CA ASP A 259 -9.22 11.64 9.13
C ASP A 259 -9.17 10.29 9.86
N ILE A 260 -8.13 10.08 10.68
CA ILE A 260 -8.00 8.87 11.48
C ILE A 260 -8.90 8.92 12.72
N LYS A 261 -9.07 10.11 13.31
CA LYS A 261 -9.94 10.30 14.48
C LYS A 261 -11.41 10.22 14.13
N GLU A 262 -11.83 10.90 13.06
CA GLU A 262 -13.22 11.13 12.68
C GLU A 262 -13.72 10.19 11.58
N GLY A 263 -12.83 9.59 10.80
CA GLY A 263 -13.16 8.71 9.69
C GLY A 263 -13.45 7.26 10.11
N SER A 264 -14.03 6.50 9.20
CA SER A 264 -14.16 5.04 9.36
C SER A 264 -12.78 4.40 9.46
N LYS A 265 -12.56 3.56 10.49
CA LYS A 265 -11.29 2.88 10.73
C LYS A 265 -11.49 1.40 11.01
N LEU A 266 -10.51 0.60 10.59
CA LEU A 266 -10.39 -0.80 10.94
C LEU A 266 -9.03 -1.00 11.62
N ILE A 267 -9.07 -1.33 12.92
CA ILE A 267 -7.87 -1.69 13.68
C ILE A 267 -7.67 -3.19 13.56
N TRP A 268 -6.54 -3.57 12.93
CA TRP A 268 -6.17 -4.97 12.71
C TRP A 268 -5.22 -5.44 13.78
N LYS A 269 -5.57 -6.52 14.46
CA LYS A 269 -4.67 -7.17 15.42
C LYS A 269 -3.57 -7.90 14.65
N SER A 270 -2.33 -7.47 14.83
CA SER A 270 -1.17 -7.97 14.09
C SER A 270 -0.86 -9.42 14.48
N LYS A 271 -0.81 -10.30 13.49
CA LYS A 271 -0.28 -11.67 13.63
C LYS A 271 1.24 -11.71 13.43
N ASN A 272 1.75 -10.77 12.62
CA ASN A 272 3.16 -10.62 12.32
C ASN A 272 3.69 -9.36 12.99
N THR A 273 4.35 -9.51 14.14
CA THR A 273 4.93 -8.37 14.86
C THR A 273 6.25 -7.93 14.27
N ILE A 274 6.62 -6.66 14.52
CA ILE A 274 7.92 -6.10 14.10
C ILE A 274 9.06 -6.95 14.67
N GLU A 275 8.97 -7.38 15.94
CA GLU A 275 9.98 -8.19 16.62
C GLU A 275 10.18 -9.54 15.93
N LYS A 276 9.07 -10.24 15.64
CA LYS A 276 9.10 -11.54 14.93
C LYS A 276 9.76 -11.39 13.56
N ASN A 277 9.40 -10.33 12.84
CA ASN A 277 9.92 -10.09 11.50
C ASN A 277 11.41 -9.74 11.50
N ILE A 278 11.88 -8.88 12.44
CA ILE A 278 13.31 -8.58 12.61
C ILE A 278 14.11 -9.87 12.83
N LYS A 279 13.64 -10.76 13.72
CA LYS A 279 14.30 -12.05 13.99
C LYS A 279 14.36 -12.94 12.75
N LEU A 280 13.34 -12.95 11.92
CA LEU A 280 13.35 -13.71 10.66
C LEU A 280 14.35 -13.13 9.65
N MET A 281 14.39 -11.80 9.51
CA MET A 281 15.30 -11.11 8.59
C MET A 281 16.79 -11.23 8.97
N THR A 282 17.11 -11.61 10.20
CA THR A 282 18.48 -11.81 10.64
C THR A 282 18.97 -13.25 10.54
N LYS A 283 18.04 -14.19 10.26
CA LYS A 283 18.37 -15.62 10.06
C LYS A 283 18.57 -15.97 8.58
N SER A 284 18.12 -15.09 7.68
CA SER A 284 18.31 -15.19 6.23
C SER A 284 19.52 -14.37 5.78
#